data_fa7a50cce8a027035a2e9ecc273ff9cd
#
_entry.id   fa7a50cce8a027035a2e9ecc273ff9cd
#
_cell.length_a   1.000
_cell.length_b   1.000
_cell.length_c   1.000
_cell.angle_alpha   90.00
_cell.angle_beta   90.00
_cell.angle_gamma   90.00
#
_symmetry.space_group_name_H-M   'P 1'
#
loop_
_entity.id
_entity.type
_entity.pdbx_description
1 polymer ?
#
loop_
_entity_poly.entity_id
_entity_poly.type
_entity_poly.pdbx_seq_one_letter_code
_entity_poly.pdbx_strand_id
1 'polypeptide(L)'
;MFPVISPQSSQDWQDYYQLRWQVLRAPWDQPRGSEQDDLEQDAEHRYIKNNEGEVLAVARLHFNNHLQAQVRYMAVGEGHRGQHLGSRLLHELEKIAWTQDAQELVLFARERALAFYERHGYKVVEKAHLAYDDVQHWKMVKQKPSEPGWFRHPDWTQVLQDTWRESIPISDAMGIKVESYTDWQFSTKADLKANLNLHNSMFAGSVYSMATLTGWGATYLALKELNLEGDIVLADAEIKYLKPLTTAPGATVTLSECSGELSELETEGKAKYTVPVNVYDGDVLVAKFCGVFFVKR
;
A
#
# COMPACT_ATOMS: atom_id res chain seq x y z
N MET A 1 4.30 -0.81 -12.84
CA MET A 1 3.53 0.08 -11.92
C MET A 1 4.15 1.45 -11.96
N PHE A 2 3.38 2.54 -12.07
CA PHE A 2 3.91 3.90 -12.17
C PHE A 2 4.30 4.43 -10.78
N PRO A 3 5.44 5.12 -10.60
CA PRO A 3 5.87 5.61 -9.29
C PRO A 3 4.98 6.76 -8.79
N VAL A 4 4.92 6.93 -7.47
CA VAL A 4 4.42 8.15 -6.83
C VAL A 4 5.57 9.13 -6.74
N ILE A 5 5.45 10.30 -7.32
CA ILE A 5 6.51 11.31 -7.43
C ILE A 5 5.98 12.71 -7.10
N SER A 6 6.89 13.66 -6.89
CA SER A 6 6.56 15.09 -6.74
C SER A 6 6.69 15.81 -8.09
N PRO A 7 5.86 16.83 -8.39
CA PRO A 7 6.04 17.70 -9.54
C PRO A 7 7.39 18.43 -9.47
N GLN A 8 8.14 18.44 -10.58
CA GLN A 8 9.47 19.04 -10.65
C GLN A 8 9.54 20.16 -11.69
N SER A 9 8.92 19.96 -12.84
CA SER A 9 8.91 20.93 -13.96
C SER A 9 7.66 21.79 -13.97
N SER A 10 7.72 22.92 -14.67
CA SER A 10 6.53 23.76 -14.90
C SER A 10 5.41 22.96 -15.58
N GLN A 11 5.75 22.02 -16.47
CA GLN A 11 4.77 21.17 -17.12
C GLN A 11 4.13 20.18 -16.13
N ASP A 12 4.92 19.55 -15.23
CA ASP A 12 4.36 18.68 -14.19
C ASP A 12 3.34 19.41 -13.31
N TRP A 13 3.63 20.69 -12.96
CA TRP A 13 2.73 21.51 -12.16
C TRP A 13 1.44 21.87 -12.93
N GLN A 14 1.55 22.21 -14.22
CA GLN A 14 0.38 22.48 -15.05
C GLN A 14 -0.53 21.24 -15.15
N ASP A 15 0.03 20.08 -15.44
CA ASP A 15 -0.72 18.84 -15.59
C ASP A 15 -1.30 18.37 -14.24
N TYR A 16 -0.56 18.55 -13.14
CA TYR A 16 -1.01 18.30 -11.77
C TYR A 16 -2.25 19.13 -11.43
N TYR A 17 -2.20 20.45 -11.62
CA TYR A 17 -3.33 21.33 -11.35
C TYR A 17 -4.47 21.14 -12.34
N GLN A 18 -4.15 20.78 -13.57
CA GLN A 18 -5.15 20.47 -14.60
C GLN A 18 -6.05 19.30 -14.12
N LEU A 19 -5.47 18.18 -13.73
CA LEU A 19 -6.24 17.02 -13.24
C LEU A 19 -7.02 17.38 -11.97
N ARG A 20 -6.39 18.08 -11.05
CA ARG A 20 -6.98 18.51 -9.79
C ARG A 20 -8.23 19.37 -10.03
N TRP A 21 -8.15 20.35 -10.94
CA TRP A 21 -9.29 21.16 -11.34
C TRP A 21 -10.37 20.33 -12.02
N GLN A 22 -10.03 19.51 -12.99
CA GLN A 22 -10.98 18.68 -13.75
C GLN A 22 -11.84 17.79 -12.84
N VAL A 23 -11.23 17.20 -11.80
CA VAL A 23 -11.93 16.23 -10.92
C VAL A 23 -12.65 16.92 -9.75
N LEU A 24 -12.08 18.01 -9.22
CA LEU A 24 -12.54 18.60 -7.96
C LEU A 24 -13.26 19.93 -8.09
N ARG A 25 -13.22 20.57 -9.26
CA ARG A 25 -13.75 21.92 -9.49
C ARG A 25 -14.67 22.02 -10.69
N ALA A 26 -14.23 21.55 -11.85
CA ALA A 26 -14.99 21.62 -13.09
C ALA A 26 -16.42 21.02 -13.00
N PRO A 27 -16.66 19.90 -12.30
CA PRO A 27 -18.01 19.36 -12.16
C PRO A 27 -18.99 20.25 -11.39
N TRP A 28 -18.51 21.32 -10.74
CA TRP A 28 -19.30 22.30 -10.00
C TRP A 28 -19.13 23.73 -10.59
N ASP A 29 -18.78 23.83 -11.86
CA ASP A 29 -18.64 25.08 -12.60
C ASP A 29 -17.68 26.09 -11.93
N GLN A 30 -16.70 25.61 -11.16
CA GLN A 30 -15.74 26.46 -10.47
C GLN A 30 -14.63 26.91 -11.44
N PRO A 31 -14.17 28.17 -11.36
CA PRO A 31 -13.17 28.71 -12.26
C PRO A 31 -11.80 28.05 -12.08
N ARG A 32 -10.95 28.17 -13.09
CA ARG A 32 -9.52 27.81 -12.99
C ARG A 32 -8.84 28.66 -11.92
N GLY A 33 -7.92 28.04 -11.18
CA GLY A 33 -7.25 28.62 -10.01
C GLY A 33 -7.93 28.29 -8.69
N SER A 34 -9.24 27.96 -8.70
CA SER A 34 -9.95 27.58 -7.48
C SER A 34 -9.52 26.22 -6.90
N GLU A 35 -8.75 25.43 -7.64
CA GLU A 35 -8.14 24.20 -7.21
C GLU A 35 -6.89 24.40 -6.34
N GLN A 36 -6.43 25.63 -6.16
CA GLN A 36 -5.26 26.02 -5.36
C GLN A 36 -5.71 26.83 -4.13
N ASP A 37 -4.83 26.92 -3.14
CA ASP A 37 -4.98 27.78 -1.96
C ASP A 37 -3.62 28.32 -1.49
N ASP A 38 -3.61 29.14 -0.45
CA ASP A 38 -2.42 29.84 0.05
C ASP A 38 -1.34 28.90 0.65
N LEU A 39 -1.67 27.61 0.84
CA LEU A 39 -0.77 26.60 1.41
C LEU A 39 -0.01 25.78 0.35
N GLU A 40 -0.12 26.13 -0.94
CA GLU A 40 0.51 25.34 -2.00
C GLU A 40 2.05 25.26 -1.87
N GLN A 41 2.70 26.34 -1.43
CA GLN A 41 4.16 26.40 -1.33
C GLN A 41 4.71 25.62 -0.13
N ASP A 42 3.91 25.47 0.93
CA ASP A 42 4.29 24.83 2.19
C ASP A 42 3.80 23.37 2.26
N ALA A 43 3.32 22.83 1.15
CA ALA A 43 2.69 21.53 1.11
C ALA A 43 3.52 20.48 0.35
N GLU A 44 3.36 19.22 0.74
CA GLU A 44 3.89 18.06 0.06
C GLU A 44 2.93 17.62 -1.05
N HIS A 45 3.35 17.73 -2.31
CA HIS A 45 2.59 17.35 -3.48
C HIS A 45 3.05 15.98 -4.00
N ARG A 46 2.10 15.11 -4.26
CA ARG A 46 2.36 13.80 -4.86
C ARG A 46 1.42 13.54 -6.02
N TYR A 47 1.95 12.91 -7.06
CA TYR A 47 1.16 12.53 -8.23
C TYR A 47 1.69 11.24 -8.86
N ILE A 48 0.87 10.65 -9.71
CA ILE A 48 1.21 9.48 -10.51
C ILE A 48 0.96 9.84 -11.97
N LYS A 49 1.94 9.60 -12.83
CA LYS A 49 1.79 9.70 -14.29
C LYS A 49 2.17 8.39 -14.97
N ASN A 50 1.58 8.14 -16.14
CA ASN A 50 1.92 6.99 -16.97
C ASN A 50 3.19 7.27 -17.82
N ASN A 51 3.61 6.27 -18.60
CA ASN A 51 4.79 6.39 -19.46
C ASN A 51 4.61 7.39 -20.61
N GLU A 52 3.38 7.76 -20.93
CA GLU A 52 3.02 8.75 -21.96
C GLU A 52 3.00 10.18 -21.40
N GLY A 53 3.23 10.32 -20.09
CA GLY A 53 3.27 11.60 -19.39
C GLY A 53 1.91 12.09 -18.89
N GLU A 54 0.82 11.32 -19.08
CA GLU A 54 -0.50 11.69 -18.58
C GLU A 54 -0.55 11.55 -17.05
N VAL A 55 -1.06 12.57 -16.35
CA VAL A 55 -1.28 12.55 -14.91
C VAL A 55 -2.57 11.80 -14.58
N LEU A 56 -2.44 10.71 -13.84
CA LEU A 56 -3.52 9.77 -13.51
C LEU A 56 -4.17 10.08 -12.16
N ALA A 57 -3.37 10.56 -11.21
CA ALA A 57 -3.83 10.85 -9.85
C ALA A 57 -2.95 11.89 -9.16
N VAL A 58 -3.53 12.69 -8.30
CA VAL A 58 -2.87 13.77 -7.54
C VAL A 58 -3.35 13.80 -6.11
N ALA A 59 -2.50 14.24 -5.19
CA ALA A 59 -2.86 14.51 -3.80
C ALA A 59 -1.88 15.48 -3.15
N ARG A 60 -2.31 16.14 -2.07
CA ARG A 60 -1.51 17.08 -1.30
C ARG A 60 -1.62 16.80 0.20
N LEU A 61 -0.50 16.97 0.91
CA LEU A 61 -0.40 16.96 2.36
C LEU A 61 0.15 18.32 2.83
N HIS A 62 -0.39 18.86 3.91
CA HIS A 62 0.23 19.97 4.63
C HIS A 62 0.09 19.74 6.14
N PHE A 63 0.89 20.44 6.94
CA PHE A 63 0.85 20.34 8.39
C PHE A 63 0.03 21.49 8.97
N ASN A 64 -1.03 21.17 9.72
CA ASN A 64 -1.80 22.16 10.49
C ASN A 64 -1.00 22.65 11.70
N ASN A 65 -0.19 21.73 12.27
CA ASN A 65 0.79 21.96 13.31
C ASN A 65 1.76 20.75 13.35
N HIS A 66 2.74 20.74 14.26
CA HIS A 66 3.75 19.68 14.35
C HIS A 66 3.21 18.28 14.69
N LEU A 67 1.98 18.16 15.20
CA LEU A 67 1.36 16.88 15.56
C LEU A 67 0.25 16.45 14.60
N GLN A 68 -0.23 17.35 13.74
CA GLN A 68 -1.36 17.07 12.85
C GLN A 68 -1.06 17.48 11.42
N ALA A 69 -1.20 16.54 10.50
CA ALA A 69 -1.15 16.82 9.07
C ALA A 69 -2.53 16.60 8.42
N GLN A 70 -2.76 17.26 7.29
CA GLN A 70 -4.02 17.21 6.56
C GLN A 70 -3.81 16.77 5.11
N VAL A 71 -4.51 15.72 4.71
CA VAL A 71 -4.60 15.31 3.30
C VAL A 71 -5.68 16.13 2.60
N ARG A 72 -5.34 16.76 1.48
CA ARG A 72 -6.27 17.55 0.67
C ARG A 72 -6.12 17.28 -0.82
N TYR A 73 -7.13 17.69 -1.57
CA TYR A 73 -7.11 17.70 -3.03
C TYR A 73 -6.74 16.35 -3.68
N MET A 74 -7.16 15.25 -3.05
CA MET A 74 -6.95 13.93 -3.62
C MET A 74 -7.91 13.71 -4.78
N ALA A 75 -7.37 13.45 -5.95
CA ALA A 75 -8.12 13.25 -7.17
C ALA A 75 -7.51 12.12 -8.01
N VAL A 76 -8.37 11.28 -8.57
CA VAL A 76 -8.02 10.23 -9.53
C VAL A 76 -8.82 10.47 -10.80
N GLY A 77 -8.16 10.47 -11.94
CA GLY A 77 -8.79 10.60 -13.25
C GLY A 77 -9.90 9.58 -13.45
N GLU A 78 -10.98 9.97 -14.11
CA GLU A 78 -12.21 9.14 -14.16
C GLU A 78 -11.96 7.76 -14.78
N GLY A 79 -11.20 7.69 -15.87
CA GLY A 79 -10.80 6.45 -16.53
C GLY A 79 -9.80 5.57 -15.77
N HIS A 80 -9.28 6.05 -14.63
CA HIS A 80 -8.21 5.39 -13.87
C HIS A 80 -8.64 4.99 -12.44
N ARG A 81 -9.92 5.09 -12.13
CA ARG A 81 -10.48 4.62 -10.85
C ARG A 81 -10.44 3.10 -10.76
N GLY A 82 -10.37 2.57 -9.53
CA GLY A 82 -10.28 1.12 -9.32
C GLY A 82 -8.89 0.51 -9.54
N GLN A 83 -7.89 1.31 -9.91
CA GLN A 83 -6.50 0.87 -10.15
C GLN A 83 -5.58 1.14 -8.95
N HIS A 84 -6.12 1.28 -7.75
CA HIS A 84 -5.40 1.56 -6.50
C HIS A 84 -4.53 2.83 -6.47
N LEU A 85 -4.68 3.74 -7.46
CA LEU A 85 -3.86 4.96 -7.53
C LEU A 85 -4.09 5.87 -6.32
N GLY A 86 -5.35 6.02 -5.89
CA GLY A 86 -5.70 6.80 -4.70
C GLY A 86 -5.09 6.21 -3.43
N SER A 87 -5.15 4.89 -3.25
CA SER A 87 -4.57 4.20 -2.11
C SER A 87 -3.07 4.41 -2.02
N ARG A 88 -2.38 4.33 -3.16
CA ARG A 88 -0.92 4.55 -3.24
C ARG A 88 -0.51 5.97 -2.90
N LEU A 89 -1.25 6.97 -3.40
CA LEU A 89 -1.03 8.37 -3.02
C LEU A 89 -1.25 8.59 -1.52
N LEU A 90 -2.36 8.07 -0.99
CA LEU A 90 -2.67 8.20 0.43
C LEU A 90 -1.59 7.59 1.32
N HIS A 91 -1.14 6.37 0.98
CA HIS A 91 -0.06 5.69 1.67
C HIS A 91 1.25 6.51 1.68
N GLU A 92 1.65 7.06 0.53
CA GLU A 92 2.87 7.89 0.45
C GLU A 92 2.74 9.16 1.30
N LEU A 93 1.57 9.81 1.28
CA LEU A 93 1.34 10.99 2.13
C LEU A 93 1.31 10.64 3.63
N GLU A 94 0.74 9.49 4.00
CA GLU A 94 0.79 8.98 5.38
C GLU A 94 2.23 8.71 5.83
N LYS A 95 3.04 8.06 4.97
CA LYS A 95 4.46 7.82 5.24
C LYS A 95 5.21 9.12 5.51
N ILE A 96 5.00 10.14 4.69
CA ILE A 96 5.61 11.48 4.87
C ILE A 96 5.17 12.07 6.22
N ALA A 97 3.88 12.07 6.52
CA ALA A 97 3.34 12.63 7.77
C ALA A 97 3.95 11.94 8.99
N TRP A 98 3.97 10.59 9.00
CA TRP A 98 4.49 9.82 10.14
C TRP A 98 6.01 9.95 10.29
N THR A 99 6.75 10.13 9.20
CA THR A 99 8.20 10.37 9.22
C THR A 99 8.54 11.75 9.77
N GLN A 100 7.66 12.73 9.58
CA GLN A 100 7.77 14.08 10.13
C GLN A 100 7.04 14.24 11.48
N ASP A 101 6.86 13.12 12.21
CA ASP A 101 6.33 13.05 13.57
C ASP A 101 4.90 13.50 13.79
N ALA A 102 4.07 13.65 12.74
CA ALA A 102 2.63 13.79 12.93
C ALA A 102 2.08 12.62 13.76
N GLN A 103 1.17 12.91 14.67
CA GLN A 103 0.47 11.91 15.48
C GLN A 103 -0.94 11.64 14.94
N GLU A 104 -1.44 12.56 14.12
CA GLU A 104 -2.78 12.50 13.57
C GLU A 104 -2.81 13.00 12.12
N LEU A 105 -3.56 12.29 11.29
CA LEU A 105 -3.95 12.73 9.94
C LEU A 105 -5.43 13.05 9.91
N VAL A 106 -5.76 14.21 9.35
CA VAL A 106 -7.12 14.66 9.13
C VAL A 106 -7.41 14.85 7.65
N LEU A 107 -8.63 14.62 7.25
CA LEU A 107 -9.15 14.95 5.92
C LEU A 107 -10.65 15.26 5.96
N PHE A 108 -11.14 15.88 4.89
CA PHE A 108 -12.56 16.16 4.70
C PHE A 108 -13.05 15.42 3.45
N ALA A 109 -13.72 14.30 3.67
CA ALA A 109 -14.20 13.41 2.63
C ALA A 109 -15.62 13.75 2.20
N ARG A 110 -15.89 13.67 0.90
CA ARG A 110 -17.27 13.63 0.40
C ARG A 110 -17.91 12.29 0.76
N GLU A 111 -19.22 12.26 0.93
CA GLU A 111 -19.96 11.05 1.32
C GLU A 111 -19.59 9.82 0.49
N ARG A 112 -19.53 9.95 -0.83
CA ARG A 112 -19.12 8.86 -1.74
C ARG A 112 -17.71 8.31 -1.54
N ALA A 113 -16.85 9.02 -0.80
CA ALA A 113 -15.45 8.63 -0.55
C ALA A 113 -15.24 8.08 0.87
N LEU A 114 -16.26 8.08 1.73
CA LEU A 114 -16.13 7.63 3.13
C LEU A 114 -15.62 6.19 3.19
N ALA A 115 -16.26 5.26 2.48
CA ALA A 115 -15.88 3.85 2.46
C ALA A 115 -14.42 3.62 1.96
N PHE A 116 -13.90 4.49 1.09
CA PHE A 116 -12.50 4.42 0.68
C PHE A 116 -11.57 4.75 1.84
N TYR A 117 -11.82 5.85 2.57
CA TYR A 117 -10.96 6.24 3.69
C TYR A 117 -11.12 5.34 4.91
N GLU A 118 -12.34 4.82 5.17
CA GLU A 118 -12.58 3.84 6.24
C GLU A 118 -11.74 2.57 6.04
N ARG A 119 -11.65 2.05 4.81
CA ARG A 119 -10.77 0.92 4.47
C ARG A 119 -9.29 1.21 4.72
N HIS A 120 -8.88 2.49 4.74
CA HIS A 120 -7.53 2.93 5.06
C HIS A 120 -7.35 3.31 6.55
N GLY A 121 -8.32 2.97 7.40
CA GLY A 121 -8.25 3.16 8.85
C GLY A 121 -8.65 4.56 9.34
N TYR A 122 -9.20 5.40 8.47
CA TYR A 122 -9.79 6.67 8.91
C TYR A 122 -11.16 6.45 9.52
N LYS A 123 -11.47 7.24 10.55
CA LYS A 123 -12.77 7.22 11.23
C LYS A 123 -13.47 8.54 11.04
N VAL A 124 -14.77 8.50 10.77
CA VAL A 124 -15.62 9.69 10.75
C VAL A 124 -15.71 10.25 12.17
N VAL A 125 -15.43 11.53 12.32
CA VAL A 125 -15.49 12.25 13.62
C VAL A 125 -16.71 13.14 13.69
N GLU A 126 -16.95 13.93 12.64
CA GLU A 126 -18.04 14.89 12.61
C GLU A 126 -18.46 15.25 11.19
N LYS A 127 -19.67 15.76 11.07
CA LYS A 127 -20.15 16.40 9.86
C LYS A 127 -19.45 17.75 9.70
N ALA A 128 -18.84 17.97 8.55
CA ALA A 128 -18.08 19.18 8.27
C ALA A 128 -18.87 20.17 7.37
N HIS A 129 -18.15 20.99 6.64
CA HIS A 129 -18.73 22.03 5.80
C HIS A 129 -19.49 21.45 4.59
N LEU A 130 -20.45 22.23 4.13
CA LEU A 130 -21.11 22.04 2.85
C LEU A 130 -20.34 22.85 1.80
N ALA A 131 -19.84 22.19 0.76
CA ALA A 131 -19.20 22.87 -0.37
C ALA A 131 -20.19 22.98 -1.53
N TYR A 132 -20.14 24.09 -2.26
CA TYR A 132 -20.99 24.33 -3.45
C TYR A 132 -22.50 24.14 -3.18
N ASP A 133 -22.94 24.54 -1.99
CA ASP A 133 -24.32 24.45 -1.48
C ASP A 133 -24.96 23.05 -1.41
N ASP A 134 -24.29 22.01 -1.96
CA ASP A 134 -24.86 20.66 -2.07
C ASP A 134 -23.86 19.51 -1.74
N VAL A 135 -22.58 19.77 -1.64
CA VAL A 135 -21.59 18.71 -1.44
C VAL A 135 -21.18 18.59 0.03
N GLN A 136 -21.84 17.70 0.75
CA GLN A 136 -21.52 17.44 2.15
C GLN A 136 -20.13 16.82 2.29
N HIS A 137 -19.33 17.39 3.19
CA HIS A 137 -18.06 16.82 3.63
C HIS A 137 -18.17 16.31 5.07
N TRP A 138 -17.36 15.29 5.35
CA TRP A 138 -17.22 14.67 6.65
C TRP A 138 -15.77 14.74 7.07
N LYS A 139 -15.52 15.19 8.29
CA LYS A 139 -14.18 15.17 8.87
C LYS A 139 -13.84 13.75 9.27
N MET A 140 -12.73 13.26 8.77
CA MET A 140 -12.20 11.95 9.11
C MET A 140 -10.79 12.07 9.66
N VAL A 141 -10.47 11.19 10.58
CA VAL A 141 -9.20 11.19 11.32
C VAL A 141 -8.60 9.81 11.35
N LYS A 142 -7.28 9.75 11.21
CA LYS A 142 -6.46 8.55 11.45
C LYS A 142 -5.34 8.90 12.42
N GLN A 143 -5.22 8.12 13.51
CA GLN A 143 -4.10 8.26 14.45
C GLN A 143 -2.87 7.54 13.91
N LYS A 144 -1.68 8.03 14.27
CA LYS A 144 -0.43 7.35 13.96
C LYS A 144 -0.47 5.93 14.56
N PRO A 145 -0.23 4.89 13.77
CA PRO A 145 -0.15 3.54 14.31
C PRO A 145 0.95 3.42 15.37
N SER A 146 0.68 2.71 16.46
CA SER A 146 1.66 2.46 17.53
C SER A 146 2.85 1.61 17.07
N GLU A 147 2.63 0.77 16.08
CA GLU A 147 3.66 -0.03 15.40
C GLU A 147 3.87 0.50 13.99
N PRO A 148 5.11 0.52 13.46
CA PRO A 148 5.34 0.88 12.08
C PRO A 148 4.74 -0.18 11.14
N GLY A 149 3.80 0.25 10.31
CA GLY A 149 3.13 -0.61 9.32
C GLY A 149 1.83 0.00 8.83
N TRP A 150 1.40 -0.41 7.63
CA TRP A 150 0.14 0.01 7.02
C TRP A 150 -0.75 -1.21 6.81
N PHE A 151 -1.80 -1.34 7.60
CA PHE A 151 -2.63 -2.54 7.61
C PHE A 151 -4.08 -2.20 7.25
N ARG A 152 -4.53 -2.70 6.10
CA ARG A 152 -5.93 -2.68 5.68
C ARG A 152 -6.81 -3.48 6.64
N HIS A 153 -6.31 -4.64 7.09
CA HIS A 153 -6.96 -5.53 8.06
C HIS A 153 -5.96 -5.91 9.16
N PRO A 154 -5.78 -5.06 10.19
CA PRO A 154 -4.82 -5.31 11.26
C PRO A 154 -5.00 -6.65 11.97
N ASP A 155 -6.25 -7.04 12.21
CA ASP A 155 -6.57 -8.30 12.89
C ASP A 155 -6.11 -9.53 12.07
N TRP A 156 -6.26 -9.50 10.75
CA TRP A 156 -5.83 -10.61 9.89
C TRP A 156 -4.31 -10.71 9.82
N THR A 157 -3.63 -9.59 9.77
CA THR A 157 -2.16 -9.57 9.75
C THR A 157 -1.57 -9.96 11.09
N GLN A 158 -2.23 -9.65 12.20
CA GLN A 158 -1.84 -10.12 13.52
C GLN A 158 -2.02 -11.64 13.64
N VAL A 159 -3.17 -12.18 13.23
CA VAL A 159 -3.40 -13.64 13.20
C VAL A 159 -2.38 -14.35 12.31
N LEU A 160 -2.06 -13.78 11.15
CA LEU A 160 -1.04 -14.30 10.24
C LEU A 160 0.34 -14.35 10.92
N GLN A 161 0.75 -13.26 11.57
CA GLN A 161 2.02 -13.18 12.29
C GLN A 161 2.08 -14.21 13.45
N ASP A 162 1.01 -14.35 14.20
CA ASP A 162 0.91 -15.30 15.31
C ASP A 162 0.95 -16.75 14.79
N THR A 163 0.26 -17.05 13.69
CA THR A 163 0.32 -18.35 13.01
C THR A 163 1.75 -18.71 12.59
N TRP A 164 2.48 -17.76 12.01
CA TRP A 164 3.89 -18.02 11.66
C TRP A 164 4.74 -18.30 12.88
N ARG A 165 4.61 -17.48 13.95
CA ARG A 165 5.39 -17.66 15.16
C ARG A 165 5.13 -19.02 15.84
N GLU A 166 3.87 -19.44 15.89
CA GLU A 166 3.46 -20.66 16.60
C GLU A 166 3.68 -21.93 15.77
N SER A 167 3.39 -21.87 14.47
CA SER A 167 3.37 -23.05 13.59
C SER A 167 4.61 -23.19 12.72
N ILE A 168 5.38 -22.10 12.52
CA ILE A 168 6.58 -22.07 11.67
C ILE A 168 7.74 -21.40 12.44
N PRO A 169 8.32 -22.09 13.46
CA PRO A 169 9.32 -21.48 14.36
C PRO A 169 10.53 -20.84 13.68
N ILE A 170 10.89 -21.30 12.47
CA ILE A 170 11.96 -20.69 11.67
C ILE A 170 11.66 -19.22 11.33
N SER A 171 10.40 -18.84 11.19
CA SER A 171 10.01 -17.45 10.88
C SER A 171 10.43 -16.48 11.99
N ASP A 172 10.26 -16.91 13.24
CA ASP A 172 10.64 -16.13 14.42
C ASP A 172 12.17 -16.07 14.57
N ALA A 173 12.87 -17.20 14.37
CA ALA A 173 14.33 -17.26 14.39
C ALA A 173 14.98 -16.37 13.32
N MET A 174 14.34 -16.21 12.18
CA MET A 174 14.75 -15.30 11.08
C MET A 174 14.33 -13.85 11.30
N GLY A 175 13.49 -13.56 12.30
CA GLY A 175 12.93 -12.24 12.56
C GLY A 175 11.99 -11.78 11.45
N ILE A 176 11.28 -12.70 10.78
CA ILE A 176 10.35 -12.36 9.70
C ILE A 176 9.06 -11.78 10.31
N LYS A 177 8.73 -10.55 9.89
CA LYS A 177 7.54 -9.83 10.36
C LYS A 177 6.74 -9.29 9.19
N VAL A 178 5.43 -9.29 9.34
CA VAL A 178 4.54 -8.55 8.45
C VAL A 178 4.83 -7.06 8.62
N GLU A 179 5.08 -6.37 7.52
CA GLU A 179 5.39 -4.94 7.51
C GLU A 179 4.22 -4.10 7.03
N SER A 180 3.52 -4.56 5.99
CA SER A 180 2.32 -3.87 5.52
C SER A 180 1.36 -4.80 4.77
N TYR A 181 0.07 -4.47 4.83
CA TYR A 181 -0.97 -5.02 3.97
C TYR A 181 -1.92 -3.89 3.55
N THR A 182 -1.89 -3.55 2.28
CA THR A 182 -2.66 -2.46 1.69
C THR A 182 -3.56 -2.96 0.55
N ASP A 183 -4.31 -2.09 -0.11
CA ASP A 183 -5.16 -2.45 -1.25
C ASP A 183 -4.38 -2.99 -2.45
N TRP A 184 -3.06 -2.76 -2.53
CA TRP A 184 -2.27 -3.13 -3.71
C TRP A 184 -1.06 -4.01 -3.42
N GLN A 185 -0.62 -4.08 -2.15
CA GLN A 185 0.57 -4.86 -1.79
C GLN A 185 0.47 -5.50 -0.41
N PHE A 186 1.23 -6.57 -0.26
CA PHE A 186 1.58 -7.18 1.02
C PHE A 186 3.10 -7.22 1.14
N SER A 187 3.66 -6.79 2.27
CA SER A 187 5.11 -6.80 2.49
C SER A 187 5.50 -7.37 3.85
N THR A 188 6.71 -7.91 3.87
CA THR A 188 7.38 -8.44 5.05
C THR A 188 8.78 -7.87 5.15
N LYS A 189 9.35 -7.89 6.36
CA LYS A 189 10.76 -7.61 6.63
C LYS A 189 11.38 -8.73 7.46
N ALA A 190 12.70 -8.81 7.49
CA ALA A 190 13.43 -9.76 8.29
C ALA A 190 14.61 -9.11 9.02
N ASP A 191 15.13 -9.79 10.06
CA ASP A 191 16.36 -9.36 10.73
C ASP A 191 17.58 -9.86 9.96
N LEU A 192 18.34 -8.93 9.35
CA LEU A 192 19.54 -9.28 8.61
C LEU A 192 20.54 -10.06 9.48
N LYS A 193 20.76 -9.64 10.73
CA LYS A 193 21.77 -10.24 11.61
C LYS A 193 21.52 -11.72 11.87
N ALA A 194 20.27 -12.13 12.02
CA ALA A 194 19.89 -13.53 12.22
C ALA A 194 20.06 -14.38 10.95
N ASN A 195 20.24 -13.76 9.81
CA ASN A 195 20.23 -14.40 8.48
C ASN A 195 21.56 -14.28 7.72
N LEU A 196 22.62 -13.80 8.36
CA LEU A 196 23.91 -13.59 7.69
C LEU A 196 24.58 -14.90 7.29
N ASN A 197 25.26 -14.87 6.15
CA ASN A 197 26.21 -15.88 5.71
C ASN A 197 27.67 -15.43 5.98
N LEU A 198 28.63 -16.25 5.59
CA LEU A 198 30.07 -15.98 5.76
C LEU A 198 30.59 -14.77 4.94
N HIS A 199 29.80 -14.23 4.01
CA HIS A 199 30.12 -13.05 3.18
C HIS A 199 29.46 -11.77 3.71
N ASN A 200 28.89 -11.78 4.92
CA ASN A 200 28.15 -10.67 5.50
C ASN A 200 26.95 -10.20 4.64
N SER A 201 26.36 -11.10 3.90
CA SER A 201 25.08 -10.89 3.20
C SER A 201 24.05 -11.91 3.68
N MET A 202 22.78 -11.63 3.42
CA MET A 202 21.71 -12.57 3.78
C MET A 202 21.92 -13.91 3.05
N PHE A 203 21.85 -15.02 3.80
CA PHE A 203 21.98 -16.36 3.24
C PHE A 203 20.88 -16.62 2.21
N ALA A 204 21.26 -17.21 1.07
CA ALA A 204 20.33 -17.44 -0.05
C ALA A 204 19.09 -18.27 0.34
N GLY A 205 19.28 -19.26 1.22
CA GLY A 205 18.17 -20.05 1.80
C GLY A 205 17.23 -19.19 2.66
N SER A 206 17.76 -18.21 3.39
CA SER A 206 16.95 -17.27 4.17
C SER A 206 16.15 -16.34 3.25
N VAL A 207 16.75 -15.85 2.16
CA VAL A 207 16.04 -15.08 1.13
C VAL A 207 14.88 -15.89 0.53
N TYR A 208 15.12 -17.16 0.20
CA TYR A 208 14.10 -18.07 -0.29
C TYR A 208 12.96 -18.27 0.73
N SER A 209 13.29 -18.56 1.99
CA SER A 209 12.32 -18.78 3.05
C SER A 209 11.46 -17.54 3.31
N MET A 210 12.08 -16.35 3.34
CA MET A 210 11.37 -15.10 3.47
C MET A 210 10.39 -14.87 2.31
N ALA A 211 10.84 -15.07 1.07
CA ALA A 211 9.99 -14.93 -0.10
C ALA A 211 8.83 -15.95 -0.11
N THR A 212 9.10 -17.19 0.31
CA THR A 212 8.08 -18.23 0.46
C THR A 212 7.01 -17.84 1.48
N LEU A 213 7.41 -17.38 2.67
CA LEU A 213 6.47 -16.95 3.71
C LEU A 213 5.67 -15.72 3.28
N THR A 214 6.31 -14.79 2.55
CA THR A 214 5.61 -13.63 1.98
C THR A 214 4.56 -14.07 0.97
N GLY A 215 4.88 -15.00 0.06
CA GLY A 215 3.91 -15.56 -0.89
C GLY A 215 2.78 -16.34 -0.22
N TRP A 216 3.11 -17.14 0.80
CA TRP A 216 2.13 -17.87 1.62
C TRP A 216 1.18 -16.90 2.33
N GLY A 217 1.73 -15.84 2.95
CA GLY A 217 0.95 -14.82 3.63
C GLY A 217 0.02 -14.05 2.69
N ALA A 218 0.48 -13.72 1.48
CA ALA A 218 -0.37 -13.10 0.46
C ALA A 218 -1.53 -14.02 0.05
N THR A 219 -1.28 -15.33 -0.09
CA THR A 219 -2.33 -16.32 -0.37
C THR A 219 -3.33 -16.42 0.78
N TYR A 220 -2.86 -16.46 2.03
CA TYR A 220 -3.72 -16.45 3.22
C TYR A 220 -4.64 -15.22 3.25
N LEU A 221 -4.09 -14.03 3.02
CA LEU A 221 -4.86 -12.80 3.00
C LEU A 221 -5.86 -12.76 1.84
N ALA A 222 -5.49 -13.29 0.67
CA ALA A 222 -6.40 -13.40 -0.48
C ALA A 222 -7.59 -14.33 -0.18
N LEU A 223 -7.37 -15.44 0.54
CA LEU A 223 -8.46 -16.31 1.01
C LEU A 223 -9.38 -15.57 1.98
N LYS A 224 -8.83 -14.80 2.93
CA LYS A 224 -9.62 -13.99 3.86
C LYS A 224 -10.49 -12.94 3.15
N GLU A 225 -9.98 -12.28 2.10
CA GLU A 225 -10.76 -11.35 1.27
C GLU A 225 -11.97 -12.02 0.60
N LEU A 226 -11.84 -13.28 0.25
CA LEU A 226 -12.90 -14.08 -0.36
C LEU A 226 -13.79 -14.81 0.68
N ASN A 227 -13.50 -14.65 1.97
CA ASN A 227 -14.14 -15.39 3.06
C ASN A 227 -14.02 -16.92 2.90
N LEU A 228 -12.85 -17.37 2.41
CA LEU A 228 -12.49 -18.76 2.21
C LEU A 228 -11.47 -19.24 3.26
N GLU A 229 -11.49 -20.55 3.54
CA GLU A 229 -10.52 -21.22 4.40
C GLU A 229 -9.98 -22.46 3.72
N GLY A 230 -8.68 -22.76 3.94
CA GLY A 230 -8.04 -23.96 3.38
C GLY A 230 -6.57 -24.04 3.75
N ASP A 231 -6.03 -25.25 3.66
CA ASP A 231 -4.62 -25.54 3.88
C ASP A 231 -3.78 -25.08 2.68
N ILE A 232 -2.83 -24.18 2.94
CA ILE A 232 -1.95 -23.59 1.92
C ILE A 232 -0.61 -24.32 1.94
N VAL A 233 -0.20 -24.87 0.79
CA VAL A 233 1.11 -25.51 0.61
C VAL A 233 1.82 -24.96 -0.62
N LEU A 234 3.13 -24.74 -0.52
CA LEU A 234 3.96 -24.40 -1.67
C LEU A 234 4.16 -25.68 -2.51
N ALA A 235 3.72 -25.67 -3.76
CA ALA A 235 3.83 -26.82 -4.66
C ALA A 235 5.03 -26.70 -5.59
N ASP A 236 5.35 -25.47 -6.02
CA ASP A 236 6.48 -25.19 -6.91
C ASP A 236 6.97 -23.77 -6.68
N ALA A 237 8.26 -23.51 -6.88
CA ALA A 237 8.80 -22.16 -6.83
C ALA A 237 10.10 -22.01 -7.60
N GLU A 238 10.28 -20.84 -8.17
CA GLU A 238 11.51 -20.38 -8.79
C GLU A 238 12.00 -19.12 -8.11
N ILE A 239 13.32 -19.00 -7.88
CA ILE A 239 13.95 -17.77 -7.42
C ILE A 239 15.13 -17.39 -8.28
N LYS A 240 15.22 -16.10 -8.62
CA LYS A 240 16.37 -15.52 -9.32
C LYS A 240 17.03 -14.49 -8.43
N TYR A 241 18.26 -14.76 -7.99
CA TYR A 241 19.10 -13.84 -7.25
C TYR A 241 19.77 -12.87 -8.20
N LEU A 242 19.68 -11.56 -7.92
CA LEU A 242 20.21 -10.48 -8.77
C LEU A 242 21.41 -9.80 -8.14
N LYS A 243 21.37 -9.59 -6.80
CA LYS A 243 22.40 -8.92 -6.03
C LYS A 243 22.46 -9.49 -4.61
N PRO A 244 23.61 -9.36 -3.90
CA PRO A 244 23.65 -9.61 -2.46
C PRO A 244 22.70 -8.70 -1.70
N LEU A 245 22.11 -9.19 -0.60
CA LEU A 245 21.28 -8.43 0.33
C LEU A 245 22.11 -8.19 1.60
N THR A 246 22.37 -6.94 1.95
CA THR A 246 23.40 -6.56 2.92
C THR A 246 22.97 -5.58 4.01
N THR A 247 21.78 -4.97 3.90
CA THR A 247 21.36 -3.93 4.85
C THR A 247 19.95 -4.14 5.43
N ALA A 248 18.92 -4.10 4.60
CA ALA A 248 17.53 -4.05 5.04
C ALA A 248 16.64 -5.04 4.27
N PRO A 249 16.55 -6.31 4.75
CA PRO A 249 15.75 -7.34 4.10
C PRO A 249 14.26 -7.00 4.07
N GLY A 250 13.69 -6.86 2.88
CA GLY A 250 12.27 -6.68 2.61
C GLY A 250 11.78 -7.59 1.48
N ALA A 251 10.55 -8.05 1.55
CA ALA A 251 9.90 -8.79 0.47
C ALA A 251 8.47 -8.28 0.25
N THR A 252 8.08 -8.14 -1.02
CA THR A 252 6.80 -7.52 -1.38
C THR A 252 6.09 -8.32 -2.48
N VAL A 253 4.81 -8.51 -2.29
CA VAL A 253 3.85 -9.00 -3.29
C VAL A 253 3.01 -7.83 -3.76
N THR A 254 2.97 -7.60 -5.08
CA THR A 254 1.95 -6.75 -5.71
C THR A 254 0.71 -7.60 -5.95
N LEU A 255 -0.40 -7.29 -5.27
CA LEU A 255 -1.59 -8.15 -5.27
C LEU A 255 -2.19 -8.36 -6.68
N SER A 256 -2.13 -7.32 -7.53
CA SER A 256 -2.63 -7.40 -8.91
C SER A 256 -1.74 -8.24 -9.86
N GLU A 257 -0.55 -8.63 -9.44
CA GLU A 257 0.35 -9.51 -10.18
C GLU A 257 0.14 -11.01 -9.83
N CYS A 258 -0.64 -11.28 -8.78
CA CYS A 258 -1.03 -12.64 -8.42
C CYS A 258 -2.05 -13.18 -9.44
N SER A 259 -2.04 -14.49 -9.67
CA SER A 259 -2.94 -15.13 -10.63
C SER A 259 -3.42 -16.50 -10.17
N GLY A 260 -4.62 -16.89 -10.59
CA GLY A 260 -5.31 -18.12 -10.22
C GLY A 260 -6.68 -17.83 -9.60
N GLU A 261 -7.57 -18.79 -9.64
CA GLU A 261 -8.95 -18.66 -9.18
C GLU A 261 -9.16 -19.35 -7.84
N LEU A 262 -8.97 -18.61 -6.74
CA LEU A 262 -9.17 -19.15 -5.38
C LEU A 262 -10.62 -19.57 -5.10
N SER A 263 -11.59 -19.02 -5.83
CA SER A 263 -13.01 -19.40 -5.77
C SER A 263 -13.27 -20.88 -6.19
N GLU A 264 -12.36 -21.50 -6.96
CA GLU A 264 -12.40 -22.92 -7.29
C GLU A 264 -12.35 -23.81 -6.03
N LEU A 265 -11.84 -23.28 -4.92
CA LEU A 265 -11.82 -23.99 -3.63
C LEU A 265 -13.22 -24.37 -3.15
N GLU A 266 -14.25 -23.57 -3.46
CA GLU A 266 -15.64 -23.88 -3.12
C GLU A 266 -16.24 -24.97 -3.97
N THR A 267 -15.90 -25.01 -5.24
CA THR A 267 -16.50 -25.90 -6.25
C THR A 267 -15.71 -27.19 -6.41
N GLU A 268 -14.39 -27.14 -6.34
CA GLU A 268 -13.50 -28.29 -6.60
C GLU A 268 -12.78 -28.79 -5.35
N GLY A 269 -12.91 -28.11 -4.18
CA GLY A 269 -12.22 -28.44 -2.95
C GLY A 269 -10.70 -28.17 -3.00
N LYS A 270 -10.21 -27.60 -4.06
CA LYS A 270 -8.80 -27.22 -4.27
C LYS A 270 -8.68 -26.03 -5.20
N ALA A 271 -7.64 -25.24 -5.03
CA ALA A 271 -7.32 -24.11 -5.89
C ALA A 271 -5.81 -23.97 -6.08
N LYS A 272 -5.38 -23.31 -7.13
CA LYS A 272 -3.99 -23.00 -7.42
C LYS A 272 -3.82 -21.48 -7.50
N TYR A 273 -2.82 -20.94 -6.79
CA TYR A 273 -2.55 -19.51 -6.77
C TYR A 273 -1.07 -19.25 -7.01
N THR A 274 -0.74 -18.43 -7.99
CA THR A 274 0.63 -18.06 -8.34
C THR A 274 0.93 -16.67 -7.82
N VAL A 275 2.00 -16.54 -7.03
CA VAL A 275 2.35 -15.33 -6.31
C VAL A 275 3.79 -14.91 -6.64
N PRO A 276 3.98 -13.86 -7.45
CA PRO A 276 5.26 -13.20 -7.62
C PRO A 276 5.67 -12.44 -6.37
N VAL A 277 6.91 -12.59 -5.93
CA VAL A 277 7.48 -11.87 -4.78
C VAL A 277 8.77 -11.18 -5.19
N ASN A 278 8.86 -9.89 -4.98
CA ASN A 278 10.08 -9.12 -5.15
C ASN A 278 10.78 -8.97 -3.81
N VAL A 279 12.07 -9.29 -3.75
CA VAL A 279 12.90 -9.13 -2.53
C VAL A 279 13.82 -7.93 -2.71
N TYR A 280 13.90 -7.11 -1.68
CA TYR A 280 14.62 -5.84 -1.69
C TYR A 280 15.67 -5.78 -0.58
N ASP A 281 16.74 -5.03 -0.82
CA ASP A 281 17.67 -4.48 0.16
C ASP A 281 17.43 -2.96 0.24
N GLY A 282 16.63 -2.52 1.21
CA GLY A 282 16.05 -1.19 1.18
C GLY A 282 15.18 -0.99 -0.08
N ASP A 283 15.55 -0.03 -0.93
CA ASP A 283 14.84 0.24 -2.19
C ASP A 283 15.40 -0.52 -3.41
N VAL A 284 16.46 -1.32 -3.22
CA VAL A 284 17.14 -2.03 -4.31
C VAL A 284 16.57 -3.42 -4.49
N LEU A 285 16.04 -3.73 -5.66
CA LEU A 285 15.59 -5.09 -6.02
C LEU A 285 16.80 -6.05 -6.08
N VAL A 286 16.79 -7.10 -5.25
CA VAL A 286 17.91 -8.04 -5.12
C VAL A 286 17.56 -9.47 -5.47
N ALA A 287 16.28 -9.86 -5.43
CA ALA A 287 15.83 -11.14 -5.95
C ALA A 287 14.37 -11.07 -6.43
N LYS A 288 14.02 -12.00 -7.33
CA LYS A 288 12.64 -12.25 -7.77
C LYS A 288 12.31 -13.70 -7.50
N PHE A 289 11.20 -13.93 -6.84
CA PHE A 289 10.65 -15.23 -6.55
C PHE A 289 9.26 -15.34 -7.17
N CYS A 290 8.91 -16.53 -7.64
CA CYS A 290 7.56 -16.85 -8.07
C CYS A 290 7.17 -18.19 -7.45
N GLY A 291 6.20 -18.17 -6.54
CA GLY A 291 5.68 -19.36 -5.87
C GLY A 291 4.32 -19.77 -6.42
N VAL A 292 4.12 -21.08 -6.55
CA VAL A 292 2.83 -21.68 -6.85
C VAL A 292 2.30 -22.34 -5.59
N PHE A 293 1.24 -21.80 -5.05
CA PHE A 293 0.58 -22.29 -3.85
C PHE A 293 -0.67 -23.08 -4.22
N PHE A 294 -0.76 -24.28 -3.67
CA PHE A 294 -2.00 -25.04 -3.68
C PHE A 294 -2.75 -24.81 -2.39
N VAL A 295 -4.05 -24.58 -2.51
CA VAL A 295 -4.98 -24.48 -1.39
C VAL A 295 -5.95 -25.65 -1.50
N LYS A 296 -6.21 -26.29 -0.37
CA LYS A 296 -7.17 -27.39 -0.32
C LYS A 296 -7.99 -27.31 0.97
N ARG A 297 -9.26 -27.68 0.89
CA ARG A 297 -10.15 -27.86 2.05
C ARG A 297 -9.77 -29.05 2.89
#